data_dfac69170d5851c3d528822701d2e6b2
#
_entry.id   dfac69170d5851c3d528822701d2e6b2
#
_cell.length_a   1.000
_cell.length_b   1.000
_cell.length_c   1.000
_cell.angle_alpha   90.00
_cell.angle_beta   90.00
_cell.angle_gamma   90.00
#
_symmetry.space_group_name_H-M   'P 1'
#
loop_
_entity.id
_entity.type
_entity.pdbx_description
1 polymer ?
#
loop_
_entity_poly.entity_id
_entity_poly.type
_entity_poly.pdbx_seq_one_letter_code
_entity_poly.pdbx_strand_id
1 'polypeptide(L)'
;VVKDVCAAALLALLVAPRPAAADADALWYIVSEQCVPDQEQFHSPKPCELVDFGAGYVVLKDRVGDTQFLVMPTARVSGIESPEILAQDAPNYWDDAWRARRFVEERVHHPLARDDISLAINSLDGRTQNQLHIHVDCVRPDVQAALRDNASAIGPTWAPFPIKLSGHDYMAMRLAQPEFTHVNPFVLLADGIPGARGDMAHYTLVVVGVPDGFVLLAGRATGATNRGSGEELQDHTCALVDKFRQTSPVKSAEFRRKAPNGREPSVRFYPLAH
;
A
#
# COMPACT_ATOMS: atom_id res chain seq x y z
N VAL A 1 -17.45 -27.42 74.10
CA VAL A 1 -18.16 -27.36 72.84
C VAL A 1 -17.52 -26.27 71.94
N VAL A 2 -16.59 -26.74 71.08
CA VAL A 2 -15.88 -25.92 70.12
C VAL A 2 -16.67 -25.99 68.75
N LYS A 3 -17.09 -24.86 68.20
CA LYS A 3 -17.77 -24.77 66.92
C LYS A 3 -16.70 -24.43 65.84
N ASP A 4 -16.41 -25.39 65.01
CA ASP A 4 -15.59 -25.18 63.79
C ASP A 4 -16.42 -24.43 62.73
N VAL A 5 -15.94 -23.24 62.38
CA VAL A 5 -16.48 -22.45 61.25
C VAL A 5 -15.59 -22.67 60.06
N CYS A 6 -16.01 -23.56 59.13
CA CYS A 6 -15.36 -23.70 57.85
C CYS A 6 -15.69 -22.49 56.95
N ALA A 7 -14.70 -21.65 56.72
CA ALA A 7 -14.78 -20.56 55.75
C ALA A 7 -14.43 -21.12 54.35
N ALA A 8 -15.45 -21.26 53.48
CA ALA A 8 -15.25 -21.61 52.08
C ALA A 8 -14.84 -20.35 51.32
N ALA A 9 -13.58 -20.29 50.89
CA ALA A 9 -13.08 -19.23 50.01
C ALA A 9 -13.54 -19.53 48.56
N LEU A 10 -14.48 -18.73 48.05
CA LEU A 10 -14.86 -18.73 46.62
C LEU A 10 -13.73 -18.04 45.83
N LEU A 11 -12.98 -18.82 45.08
CA LEU A 11 -12.01 -18.33 44.10
C LEU A 11 -12.77 -17.93 42.82
N ALA A 12 -13.07 -16.65 42.71
CA ALA A 12 -13.63 -16.11 41.46
C ALA A 12 -12.53 -16.06 40.38
N LEU A 13 -12.56 -17.00 39.44
CA LEU A 13 -11.73 -16.91 38.20
C LEU A 13 -12.21 -15.69 37.38
N LEU A 14 -11.42 -14.63 37.39
CA LEU A 14 -11.53 -13.52 36.43
C LEU A 14 -11.11 -14.04 35.06
N VAL A 15 -12.08 -14.45 34.25
CA VAL A 15 -11.88 -14.69 32.82
C VAL A 15 -11.72 -13.32 32.14
N ALA A 16 -10.48 -12.91 31.92
CA ALA A 16 -10.19 -11.73 31.11
C ALA A 16 -10.72 -11.97 29.68
N PRO A 17 -11.48 -11.04 29.09
CA PRO A 17 -11.92 -11.17 27.70
C PRO A 17 -10.66 -11.25 26.82
N ARG A 18 -10.53 -12.35 26.05
CA ARG A 18 -9.53 -12.43 24.99
C ARG A 18 -9.89 -11.38 23.94
N PRO A 19 -8.91 -10.57 23.44
CA PRO A 19 -9.16 -9.74 22.29
C PRO A 19 -9.67 -10.64 21.16
N ALA A 20 -10.83 -10.26 20.57
CA ALA A 20 -11.33 -10.95 19.39
C ALA A 20 -10.22 -10.92 18.33
N ALA A 21 -9.90 -12.08 17.75
CA ALA A 21 -9.00 -12.12 16.60
C ALA A 21 -9.57 -11.19 15.51
N ALA A 22 -8.72 -10.37 14.89
CA ALA A 22 -9.15 -9.52 13.79
C ALA A 22 -9.74 -10.42 12.68
N ASP A 23 -10.89 -10.03 12.14
CA ASP A 23 -11.54 -10.78 11.07
C ASP A 23 -10.64 -10.70 9.81
N ALA A 24 -10.14 -11.86 9.39
CA ALA A 24 -9.25 -11.96 8.24
C ALA A 24 -9.95 -11.65 6.90
N ASP A 25 -11.27 -11.63 6.88
CA ASP A 25 -12.08 -11.33 5.70
C ASP A 25 -12.67 -9.90 5.71
N ALA A 26 -12.27 -9.06 6.68
CA ALA A 26 -12.84 -7.71 6.84
C ALA A 26 -12.68 -6.85 5.57
N LEU A 27 -11.55 -6.91 4.87
CA LEU A 27 -11.38 -6.19 3.60
C LEU A 27 -12.29 -6.73 2.50
N TRP A 28 -12.48 -8.05 2.43
CA TRP A 28 -13.42 -8.64 1.48
C TRP A 28 -14.85 -8.16 1.74
N TYR A 29 -15.32 -8.13 2.99
CA TYR A 29 -16.65 -7.62 3.32
C TYR A 29 -16.82 -6.14 2.97
N ILE A 30 -15.79 -5.30 3.15
CA ILE A 30 -15.84 -3.91 2.72
C ILE A 30 -16.02 -3.82 1.20
N VAL A 31 -15.29 -4.61 0.43
CA VAL A 31 -15.40 -4.61 -1.03
C VAL A 31 -16.76 -5.12 -1.48
N SER A 32 -17.15 -6.33 -1.05
CA SER A 32 -18.32 -7.06 -1.56
C SER A 32 -19.66 -6.59 -1.03
N GLU A 33 -19.70 -6.09 0.22
CA GLU A 33 -20.95 -5.74 0.88
C GLU A 33 -21.19 -4.22 0.98
N GLN A 34 -20.17 -3.41 0.67
CA GLN A 34 -20.27 -1.96 0.76
C GLN A 34 -19.84 -1.28 -0.55
N CYS A 35 -18.54 -1.25 -0.87
CA CYS A 35 -18.02 -0.45 -1.97
C CYS A 35 -18.67 -0.78 -3.32
N VAL A 36 -18.76 -2.07 -3.68
CA VAL A 36 -19.35 -2.51 -4.95
C VAL A 36 -20.85 -2.27 -4.98
N PRO A 37 -21.66 -2.71 -3.99
CA PRO A 37 -23.10 -2.44 -3.98
C PRO A 37 -23.46 -0.95 -3.95
N ASP A 38 -22.72 -0.15 -3.17
CA ASP A 38 -22.99 1.29 -3.07
C ASP A 38 -22.68 2.02 -4.37
N GLN A 39 -21.61 1.60 -5.08
CA GLN A 39 -21.32 2.13 -6.41
C GLN A 39 -22.38 1.74 -7.43
N GLU A 40 -22.88 0.50 -7.41
CA GLU A 40 -23.93 0.02 -8.32
C GLU A 40 -25.27 0.74 -8.09
N GLN A 41 -25.67 0.88 -6.83
CA GLN A 41 -27.00 1.37 -6.48
C GLN A 41 -27.08 2.90 -6.40
N PHE A 42 -26.01 3.53 -5.89
CA PHE A 42 -26.03 4.95 -5.53
C PHE A 42 -25.00 5.78 -6.30
N HIS A 43 -24.19 5.18 -7.17
CA HIS A 43 -23.06 5.81 -7.85
C HIS A 43 -22.09 6.49 -6.85
N SER A 44 -21.95 5.89 -5.67
CA SER A 44 -21.10 6.36 -4.58
C SER A 44 -20.32 5.18 -4.03
N PRO A 45 -18.98 5.11 -4.19
CA PRO A 45 -18.19 3.92 -3.84
C PRO A 45 -17.93 3.78 -2.34
N LYS A 46 -18.55 4.59 -1.48
CA LYS A 46 -18.20 4.62 -0.05
C LYS A 46 -18.37 3.25 0.62
N PRO A 47 -17.43 2.87 1.54
CA PRO A 47 -16.30 3.66 2.06
C PRO A 47 -15.08 3.75 1.15
N CYS A 48 -15.07 3.10 -0.02
CA CYS A 48 -13.98 3.22 -0.99
C CYS A 48 -13.92 4.63 -1.60
N GLU A 49 -12.76 4.99 -2.14
CA GLU A 49 -12.57 6.22 -2.90
C GLU A 49 -12.86 6.02 -4.39
N LEU A 50 -12.71 4.78 -4.87
CA LEU A 50 -12.97 4.38 -6.25
C LEU A 50 -13.45 2.94 -6.31
N VAL A 51 -14.41 2.67 -7.22
CA VAL A 51 -14.71 1.34 -7.75
C VAL A 51 -14.65 1.45 -9.28
N ASP A 52 -13.74 0.71 -9.89
CA ASP A 52 -13.62 0.61 -11.35
C ASP A 52 -14.08 -0.79 -11.80
N PHE A 53 -15.29 -0.87 -12.34
CA PHE A 53 -15.84 -2.14 -12.84
C PHE A 53 -15.16 -2.61 -14.13
N GLY A 54 -14.62 -1.69 -14.94
CA GLY A 54 -13.97 -2.01 -16.20
C GLY A 54 -12.63 -2.70 -16.00
N ALA A 55 -11.84 -2.22 -15.04
CA ALA A 55 -10.56 -2.80 -14.65
C ALA A 55 -10.68 -3.83 -13.51
N GLY A 56 -11.81 -3.87 -12.80
CA GLY A 56 -12.09 -4.88 -11.78
C GLY A 56 -11.39 -4.63 -10.44
N TYR A 57 -11.23 -3.37 -10.01
CA TYR A 57 -10.59 -3.04 -8.74
C TYR A 57 -11.30 -1.92 -7.97
N VAL A 58 -10.96 -1.83 -6.69
CA VAL A 58 -11.37 -0.73 -5.80
C VAL A 58 -10.15 -0.07 -5.17
N VAL A 59 -10.30 1.19 -4.74
CA VAL A 59 -9.31 1.91 -3.94
C VAL A 59 -9.95 2.26 -2.60
N LEU A 60 -9.32 1.84 -1.51
CA LEU A 60 -9.77 2.11 -0.14
C LEU A 60 -8.69 2.88 0.62
N LYS A 61 -9.06 3.92 1.36
CA LYS A 61 -8.15 4.53 2.34
C LYS A 61 -7.96 3.56 3.50
N ASP A 62 -6.72 3.13 3.74
CA ASP A 62 -6.42 2.29 4.90
C ASP A 62 -6.68 3.04 6.21
N ARG A 63 -7.07 2.32 7.24
CA ARG A 63 -7.21 2.84 8.61
C ARG A 63 -5.85 3.11 9.26
N VAL A 64 -4.82 2.39 8.82
CA VAL A 64 -3.46 2.54 9.32
C VAL A 64 -2.74 3.64 8.53
N GLY A 65 -2.04 4.51 9.26
CA GLY A 65 -1.29 5.62 8.67
C GLY A 65 -2.17 6.73 8.06
N ASP A 66 -1.55 7.85 7.76
CA ASP A 66 -2.23 9.04 7.25
C ASP A 66 -2.40 9.00 5.72
N THR A 67 -1.48 8.37 5.01
CA THR A 67 -1.32 8.48 3.54
C THR A 67 -1.60 7.21 2.78
N GLN A 68 -1.62 6.03 3.43
CA GLN A 68 -1.74 4.72 2.79
C GLN A 68 -3.13 4.47 2.17
N PHE A 69 -3.12 3.94 0.95
CA PHE A 69 -4.30 3.40 0.26
C PHE A 69 -4.10 1.94 -0.10
N LEU A 70 -5.20 1.21 -0.25
CA LEU A 70 -5.23 -0.19 -0.67
C LEU A 70 -5.91 -0.29 -2.04
N VAL A 71 -5.25 -0.95 -2.97
CA VAL A 71 -5.86 -1.38 -4.24
C VAL A 71 -6.18 -2.85 -4.13
N MET A 72 -7.45 -3.19 -4.34
CA MET A 72 -7.98 -4.54 -4.16
C MET A 72 -8.83 -4.95 -5.36
N PRO A 73 -8.81 -6.25 -5.77
CA PRO A 73 -9.77 -6.77 -6.74
C PRO A 73 -11.22 -6.59 -6.27
N THR A 74 -12.15 -6.37 -7.21
CA THR A 74 -13.60 -6.53 -6.95
C THR A 74 -13.99 -8.00 -6.81
N ALA A 75 -13.20 -8.92 -7.35
CA ALA A 75 -13.32 -10.35 -7.14
C ALA A 75 -12.60 -10.80 -5.86
N ARG A 76 -13.02 -11.94 -5.31
CA ARG A 76 -12.33 -12.52 -4.16
C ARG A 76 -11.03 -13.20 -4.62
N VAL A 77 -9.89 -12.61 -4.25
CA VAL A 77 -8.54 -13.12 -4.46
C VAL A 77 -7.83 -13.06 -3.12
N SER A 78 -7.30 -14.17 -2.60
CA SER A 78 -6.81 -14.22 -1.22
C SER A 78 -5.50 -13.45 -1.00
N GLY A 79 -4.56 -13.53 -1.94
CA GLY A 79 -3.28 -12.84 -1.81
C GLY A 79 -2.29 -13.20 -2.91
N ILE A 80 -1.01 -12.97 -2.64
CA ILE A 80 0.09 -13.19 -3.59
C ILE A 80 0.23 -14.65 -4.04
N GLU A 81 -0.28 -15.59 -3.26
CA GLU A 81 -0.27 -17.03 -3.56
C GLU A 81 -1.39 -17.48 -4.51
N SER A 82 -2.36 -16.63 -4.79
CA SER A 82 -3.52 -16.94 -5.61
C SER A 82 -3.09 -17.19 -7.07
N PRO A 83 -3.37 -18.37 -7.65
CA PRO A 83 -2.86 -18.71 -9.00
C PRO A 83 -3.46 -17.83 -10.10
N GLU A 84 -4.65 -17.30 -9.90
CA GLU A 84 -5.35 -16.44 -10.87
C GLU A 84 -4.60 -15.16 -11.20
N ILE A 85 -3.77 -14.62 -10.29
CA ILE A 85 -2.96 -13.43 -10.58
C ILE A 85 -1.82 -13.67 -11.57
N LEU A 86 -1.50 -14.95 -11.83
CA LEU A 86 -0.48 -15.39 -12.76
C LEU A 86 -1.06 -15.84 -14.11
N ALA A 87 -2.38 -15.79 -14.28
CA ALA A 87 -3.03 -16.12 -15.55
C ALA A 87 -2.65 -15.09 -16.64
N GLN A 88 -2.68 -15.51 -17.89
CA GLN A 88 -2.28 -14.67 -19.02
C GLN A 88 -3.22 -13.46 -19.19
N ASP A 89 -4.48 -13.62 -18.84
CA ASP A 89 -5.55 -12.62 -18.90
C ASP A 89 -5.87 -11.99 -17.53
N ALA A 90 -5.00 -12.21 -16.53
CA ALA A 90 -5.18 -11.61 -15.21
C ALA A 90 -5.18 -10.08 -15.28
N PRO A 91 -6.08 -9.40 -14.56
CA PRO A 91 -6.01 -7.96 -14.40
C PRO A 91 -4.65 -7.54 -13.82
N ASN A 92 -4.11 -6.43 -14.32
CA ASN A 92 -2.83 -5.93 -13.85
C ASN A 92 -3.00 -4.96 -12.68
N TYR A 93 -3.27 -5.49 -11.51
CA TYR A 93 -3.47 -4.70 -10.28
C TYR A 93 -2.27 -3.81 -9.91
N TRP A 94 -1.07 -4.08 -10.46
CA TRP A 94 0.09 -3.20 -10.25
C TRP A 94 -0.01 -1.91 -11.08
N ASP A 95 -0.55 -1.98 -12.28
CA ASP A 95 -0.83 -0.79 -13.08
C ASP A 95 -1.92 0.07 -12.44
N ASP A 96 -2.97 -0.58 -11.92
CA ASP A 96 -4.04 0.07 -11.19
C ASP A 96 -3.53 0.72 -9.89
N ALA A 97 -2.67 0.02 -9.15
CA ALA A 97 -2.03 0.56 -7.94
C ALA A 97 -1.11 1.75 -8.26
N TRP A 98 -0.37 1.68 -9.37
CA TRP A 98 0.45 2.81 -9.79
C TRP A 98 -0.39 4.04 -10.16
N ARG A 99 -1.53 3.85 -10.78
CA ARG A 99 -2.50 4.94 -11.07
C ARG A 99 -3.12 5.48 -9.79
N ALA A 100 -3.37 4.61 -8.82
CA ALA A 100 -3.96 4.98 -7.53
C ALA A 100 -3.03 5.86 -6.65
N ARG A 101 -1.73 6.02 -6.99
CA ARG A 101 -0.82 6.93 -6.28
C ARG A 101 -1.34 8.37 -6.18
N ARG A 102 -2.21 8.79 -7.12
CA ARG A 102 -2.86 10.10 -7.09
C ARG A 102 -3.61 10.37 -5.78
N PHE A 103 -4.18 9.33 -5.15
CA PHE A 103 -4.87 9.48 -3.88
C PHE A 103 -3.91 9.80 -2.74
N VAL A 104 -2.66 9.28 -2.80
CA VAL A 104 -1.59 9.67 -1.87
C VAL A 104 -1.23 11.14 -2.09
N GLU A 105 -1.03 11.57 -3.35
CA GLU A 105 -0.73 12.97 -3.72
C GLU A 105 -1.84 13.93 -3.26
N GLU A 106 -3.12 13.55 -3.47
CA GLU A 106 -4.28 14.31 -2.99
C GLU A 106 -4.27 14.41 -1.45
N ARG A 107 -3.91 13.33 -0.77
CA ARG A 107 -3.90 13.26 0.70
C ARG A 107 -2.80 14.12 1.33
N VAL A 108 -1.62 14.16 0.72
CA VAL A 108 -0.50 15.00 1.19
C VAL A 108 -0.58 16.44 0.68
N HIS A 109 -1.53 16.73 -0.22
CA HIS A 109 -1.71 18.03 -0.88
C HIS A 109 -0.42 18.53 -1.59
N HIS A 110 0.33 17.58 -2.16
CA HIS A 110 1.61 17.88 -2.82
C HIS A 110 1.88 16.85 -3.93
N PRO A 111 2.30 17.28 -5.15
CA PRO A 111 2.80 16.34 -6.16
C PRO A 111 4.02 15.59 -5.63
N LEU A 112 4.03 14.27 -5.84
CA LEU A 112 5.13 13.39 -5.45
C LEU A 112 5.97 13.01 -6.65
N ALA A 113 7.29 12.97 -6.47
CA ALA A 113 8.17 12.41 -7.48
C ALA A 113 7.93 10.89 -7.59
N ARG A 114 8.28 10.30 -8.72
CA ARG A 114 8.10 8.85 -8.92
C ARG A 114 8.80 8.04 -7.83
N ASP A 115 9.99 8.46 -7.44
CA ASP A 115 10.82 7.80 -6.43
C ASP A 115 10.41 8.10 -4.98
N ASP A 116 9.35 8.89 -4.79
CA ASP A 116 8.70 9.05 -3.48
C ASP A 116 7.63 7.98 -3.23
N ILE A 117 7.18 7.24 -4.28
CA ILE A 117 6.07 6.30 -4.23
C ILE A 117 6.56 4.85 -4.25
N SER A 118 5.93 4.04 -3.41
CA SER A 118 6.07 2.59 -3.38
C SER A 118 4.72 1.88 -3.38
N LEU A 119 4.70 0.70 -3.99
CA LEU A 119 3.61 -0.25 -3.97
C LEU A 119 4.10 -1.50 -3.26
N ALA A 120 3.33 -2.09 -2.37
CA ALA A 120 3.75 -3.27 -1.62
C ALA A 120 2.62 -4.29 -1.48
N ILE A 121 2.96 -5.57 -1.53
CA ILE A 121 2.08 -6.66 -1.12
C ILE A 121 2.82 -7.55 -0.14
N ASN A 122 2.14 -7.93 0.92
CA ASN A 122 2.67 -8.80 1.96
C ASN A 122 2.54 -10.28 1.58
N SER A 123 3.44 -11.10 2.12
CA SER A 123 3.33 -12.56 2.07
C SER A 123 2.09 -13.05 2.84
N LEU A 124 1.76 -14.33 2.71
CA LEU A 124 0.74 -15.00 3.52
C LEU A 124 1.02 -14.86 5.03
N ASP A 125 2.29 -14.96 5.44
CA ASP A 125 2.68 -14.85 6.85
C ASP A 125 2.70 -13.39 7.33
N GLY A 126 2.89 -12.42 6.43
CA GLY A 126 2.98 -10.99 6.72
C GLY A 126 1.63 -10.29 6.79
N ARG A 127 0.64 -10.75 6.01
CA ARG A 127 -0.67 -10.12 5.96
C ARG A 127 -1.59 -10.51 7.11
N THR A 128 -2.60 -9.69 7.37
CA THR A 128 -3.68 -9.95 8.34
C THR A 128 -5.04 -10.16 7.67
N GLN A 129 -5.16 -9.93 6.37
CA GLN A 129 -6.40 -9.95 5.60
C GLN A 129 -6.29 -10.91 4.41
N ASN A 130 -7.36 -11.70 4.17
CA ASN A 130 -7.45 -12.68 3.08
C ASN A 130 -8.20 -12.11 1.85
N GLN A 131 -7.96 -10.85 1.54
CA GLN A 131 -8.27 -10.22 0.26
C GLN A 131 -6.96 -9.63 -0.27
N LEU A 132 -6.59 -9.93 -1.52
CA LEU A 132 -5.42 -9.34 -2.16
C LEU A 132 -5.52 -7.82 -2.06
N HIS A 133 -4.49 -7.20 -1.52
CA HIS A 133 -4.40 -5.75 -1.39
C HIS A 133 -2.96 -5.31 -1.63
N ILE A 134 -2.82 -4.36 -2.55
CA ILE A 134 -1.55 -3.68 -2.80
C ILE A 134 -1.60 -2.37 -2.05
N HIS A 135 -0.68 -2.20 -1.10
CA HIS A 135 -0.47 -0.97 -0.36
C HIS A 135 0.17 0.07 -1.26
N VAL A 136 -0.44 1.24 -1.37
CA VAL A 136 0.05 2.38 -2.15
C VAL A 136 0.39 3.48 -1.16
N ASP A 137 1.67 3.81 -1.04
CA ASP A 137 2.13 4.81 -0.09
C ASP A 137 3.49 5.39 -0.47
N CYS A 138 3.98 6.33 0.31
CA CYS A 138 5.34 6.84 0.20
C CYS A 138 6.37 5.75 0.53
N VAL A 139 7.50 5.77 -0.17
CA VAL A 139 8.66 4.96 0.21
C VAL A 139 9.36 5.59 1.44
N ARG A 140 9.93 4.77 2.31
CA ARG A 140 10.73 5.27 3.42
C ARG A 140 11.97 6.00 2.91
N PRO A 141 12.35 7.14 3.54
CA PRO A 141 13.50 7.94 3.12
C PRO A 141 14.83 7.17 3.10
N ASP A 142 15.04 6.26 4.03
CA ASP A 142 16.23 5.41 4.09
C ASP A 142 16.26 4.37 2.97
N VAL A 143 15.11 3.81 2.60
CA VAL A 143 14.97 2.89 1.47
C VAL A 143 15.21 3.63 0.15
N GLN A 144 14.62 4.81 -0.04
CA GLN A 144 14.85 5.66 -1.21
C GLN A 144 16.35 5.96 -1.38
N ALA A 145 17.03 6.37 -0.31
CA ALA A 145 18.47 6.62 -0.32
C ALA A 145 19.26 5.37 -0.67
N ALA A 146 18.95 4.22 -0.04
CA ALA A 146 19.59 2.94 -0.32
C ALA A 146 19.48 2.53 -1.80
N LEU A 147 18.29 2.67 -2.41
CA LEU A 147 18.07 2.36 -3.82
C LEU A 147 18.87 3.29 -4.74
N ARG A 148 18.95 4.57 -4.41
CA ARG A 148 19.73 5.56 -5.18
C ARG A 148 21.22 5.28 -5.09
N ASP A 149 21.73 5.04 -3.90
CA ASP A 149 23.16 4.82 -3.64
C ASP A 149 23.67 3.50 -4.26
N ASN A 150 22.78 2.52 -4.42
CA ASN A 150 23.09 1.21 -5.00
C ASN A 150 22.50 1.00 -6.42
N ALA A 151 22.09 2.07 -7.11
CA ALA A 151 21.39 1.98 -8.40
C ALA A 151 22.19 1.21 -9.47
N SER A 152 23.53 1.32 -9.47
CA SER A 152 24.40 0.60 -10.40
C SER A 152 24.46 -0.91 -10.17
N ALA A 153 24.07 -1.40 -9.00
CA ALA A 153 24.00 -2.82 -8.67
C ALA A 153 22.66 -3.47 -9.06
N ILE A 154 21.67 -2.67 -9.46
CA ILE A 154 20.32 -3.15 -9.79
C ILE A 154 20.22 -3.30 -11.32
N GLY A 155 20.36 -4.54 -11.80
CA GLY A 155 20.24 -4.88 -13.23
C GLY A 155 18.81 -5.26 -13.65
N PRO A 156 18.63 -5.63 -14.93
CA PRO A 156 17.32 -6.01 -15.49
C PRO A 156 16.88 -7.43 -15.08
N THR A 157 17.66 -8.15 -14.32
CA THR A 157 17.37 -9.49 -13.82
C THR A 157 17.48 -9.51 -12.31
N TRP A 158 16.75 -10.42 -11.67
CA TRP A 158 16.78 -10.59 -10.23
C TRP A 158 18.20 -10.93 -9.72
N ALA A 159 18.68 -10.13 -8.78
CA ALA A 159 19.95 -10.34 -8.09
C ALA A 159 19.81 -9.91 -6.61
N PRO A 160 20.64 -10.44 -5.70
CA PRO A 160 20.65 -9.98 -4.31
C PRO A 160 20.90 -8.46 -4.24
N PHE A 161 20.08 -7.75 -3.50
CA PHE A 161 20.34 -6.34 -3.20
C PHE A 161 21.52 -6.24 -2.22
N PRO A 162 22.47 -5.30 -2.41
CA PRO A 162 23.77 -5.34 -1.71
C PRO A 162 23.68 -5.16 -0.19
N ILE A 163 22.63 -4.55 0.31
CA ILE A 163 22.44 -4.25 1.73
C ILE A 163 21.07 -4.69 2.20
N LYS A 164 20.91 -4.86 3.51
CA LYS A 164 19.62 -5.14 4.12
C LYS A 164 18.73 -3.90 4.11
N LEU A 165 17.44 -4.09 3.79
CA LEU A 165 16.40 -3.08 3.96
C LEU A 165 15.54 -3.49 5.15
N SER A 166 15.29 -2.61 6.10
CA SER A 166 14.60 -2.91 7.37
C SER A 166 15.16 -4.14 8.11
N GLY A 167 16.46 -4.45 7.92
CA GLY A 167 17.11 -5.62 8.53
C GLY A 167 16.93 -6.93 7.75
N HIS A 168 16.21 -6.94 6.62
CA HIS A 168 15.91 -8.11 5.82
C HIS A 168 16.66 -8.10 4.48
N ASP A 169 16.91 -9.29 3.92
CA ASP A 169 17.52 -9.46 2.61
C ASP A 169 16.44 -9.39 1.51
N TYR A 170 16.74 -8.73 0.42
CA TYR A 170 15.87 -8.60 -0.75
C TYR A 170 16.61 -8.98 -2.03
N MET A 171 15.90 -9.62 -2.96
CA MET A 171 16.29 -9.65 -4.36
C MET A 171 15.79 -8.37 -5.01
N ALA A 172 16.57 -7.81 -5.95
CA ALA A 172 16.20 -6.60 -6.67
C ALA A 172 16.32 -6.79 -8.19
N MET A 173 15.44 -6.15 -8.95
CA MET A 173 15.56 -5.99 -10.39
C MET A 173 15.07 -4.62 -10.84
N ARG A 174 15.61 -4.13 -11.97
CA ARG A 174 15.20 -2.89 -12.61
C ARG A 174 14.26 -3.17 -13.77
N LEU A 175 13.17 -2.48 -13.82
CA LEU A 175 12.22 -2.46 -14.94
C LEU A 175 12.28 -1.06 -15.59
N ALA A 176 12.90 -0.99 -16.78
CA ALA A 176 13.06 0.26 -17.53
C ALA A 176 11.81 0.56 -18.39
N GLN A 177 10.67 0.74 -17.73
CA GLN A 177 9.38 1.07 -18.36
C GLN A 177 8.64 2.05 -17.47
N PRO A 178 7.98 3.08 -18.02
CA PRO A 178 7.30 4.09 -17.21
C PRO A 178 5.98 3.59 -16.58
N GLU A 179 5.41 2.49 -17.10
CA GLU A 179 4.11 1.92 -16.73
C GLU A 179 4.14 0.39 -16.77
N PHE A 180 3.14 -0.26 -16.18
CA PHE A 180 3.01 -1.72 -16.14
C PHE A 180 2.10 -2.29 -17.23
N THR A 181 1.73 -1.53 -18.25
CA THR A 181 0.70 -1.86 -19.26
C THR A 181 0.84 -3.26 -19.86
N HIS A 182 2.07 -3.77 -20.01
CA HIS A 182 2.35 -5.09 -20.60
C HIS A 182 3.19 -6.00 -19.70
N VAL A 183 3.40 -5.60 -18.45
CA VAL A 183 4.27 -6.33 -17.52
C VAL A 183 3.53 -6.52 -16.20
N ASN A 184 3.39 -7.77 -15.80
CA ASN A 184 2.82 -8.13 -14.51
C ASN A 184 3.96 -8.45 -13.52
N PRO A 185 4.22 -7.62 -12.50
CA PRO A 185 5.24 -7.87 -11.49
C PRO A 185 5.11 -9.20 -10.75
N PHE A 186 3.88 -9.73 -10.59
CA PHE A 186 3.70 -11.08 -10.02
C PHE A 186 4.33 -12.16 -10.90
N VAL A 187 4.16 -12.05 -12.22
CA VAL A 187 4.76 -12.99 -13.18
C VAL A 187 6.28 -12.83 -13.20
N LEU A 188 6.79 -11.60 -13.15
CA LEU A 188 8.23 -11.35 -13.05
C LEU A 188 8.86 -12.01 -11.82
N LEU A 189 8.17 -11.96 -10.68
CA LEU A 189 8.60 -12.64 -9.46
C LEU A 189 8.54 -14.16 -9.63
N ALA A 190 7.37 -14.68 -10.04
CA ALA A 190 7.11 -16.11 -10.13
C ALA A 190 8.07 -16.84 -11.08
N ASP A 191 8.38 -16.23 -12.23
CA ASP A 191 9.19 -16.85 -13.28
C ASP A 191 10.66 -16.44 -13.22
N GLY A 192 10.94 -15.29 -12.63
CA GLY A 192 12.30 -14.75 -12.61
C GLY A 192 13.17 -15.23 -11.44
N ILE A 193 12.55 -15.64 -10.33
CA ILE A 193 13.27 -16.20 -9.18
C ILE A 193 13.08 -17.72 -9.14
N PRO A 194 14.14 -18.53 -9.19
CA PRO A 194 14.05 -19.97 -9.17
C PRO A 194 13.24 -20.51 -8.00
N GLY A 195 12.18 -21.27 -8.28
CA GLY A 195 11.28 -21.86 -7.28
C GLY A 195 10.18 -20.94 -6.76
N ALA A 196 10.19 -19.64 -7.07
CA ALA A 196 9.21 -18.67 -6.54
C ALA A 196 7.78 -19.02 -6.95
N ARG A 197 7.53 -19.49 -8.18
CA ARG A 197 6.18 -19.84 -8.66
C ARG A 197 5.48 -20.86 -7.77
N GLY A 198 6.21 -21.82 -7.22
CA GLY A 198 5.68 -22.83 -6.30
C GLY A 198 5.66 -22.40 -4.84
N ASP A 199 6.13 -21.21 -4.53
CA ASP A 199 6.35 -20.70 -3.16
C ASP A 199 5.85 -19.26 -2.97
N MET A 200 4.99 -18.77 -3.86
CA MET A 200 4.51 -17.38 -3.87
C MET A 200 3.96 -16.93 -2.50
N ALA A 201 3.37 -17.84 -1.74
CA ALA A 201 2.82 -17.57 -0.41
C ALA A 201 3.84 -16.93 0.56
N HIS A 202 5.11 -17.30 0.44
CA HIS A 202 6.16 -16.80 1.34
C HIS A 202 6.86 -15.54 0.81
N TYR A 203 6.52 -15.07 -0.39
CA TYR A 203 7.14 -13.86 -0.92
C TYR A 203 6.33 -12.61 -0.58
N THR A 204 7.04 -11.51 -0.41
CA THR A 204 6.54 -10.15 -0.48
C THR A 204 7.16 -9.48 -1.70
N LEU A 205 6.42 -8.58 -2.33
CA LEU A 205 6.90 -7.84 -3.48
C LEU A 205 6.65 -6.34 -3.24
N VAL A 206 7.72 -5.55 -3.40
CA VAL A 206 7.65 -4.09 -3.34
C VAL A 206 8.13 -3.51 -4.66
N VAL A 207 7.41 -2.52 -5.14
CA VAL A 207 7.76 -1.78 -6.35
C VAL A 207 7.94 -0.32 -5.97
N VAL A 208 9.11 0.23 -6.26
CA VAL A 208 9.43 1.64 -6.05
C VAL A 208 9.61 2.32 -7.40
N GLY A 209 8.94 3.45 -7.60
CA GLY A 209 9.16 4.27 -8.79
C GLY A 209 10.61 4.79 -8.82
N VAL A 210 11.17 4.90 -10.02
CA VAL A 210 12.44 5.59 -10.29
C VAL A 210 12.28 6.46 -11.53
N PRO A 211 13.16 7.43 -11.80
CA PRO A 211 12.94 8.42 -12.86
C PRO A 211 12.58 7.82 -14.23
N ASP A 212 13.15 6.68 -14.60
CA ASP A 212 12.98 6.00 -15.90
C ASP A 212 12.31 4.63 -15.81
N GLY A 213 11.59 4.34 -14.71
CA GLY A 213 10.90 3.08 -14.56
C GLY A 213 10.62 2.70 -13.11
N PHE A 214 10.99 1.47 -12.75
CA PHE A 214 10.74 0.91 -11.43
C PHE A 214 11.92 0.05 -10.95
N VAL A 215 12.06 -0.04 -9.64
CA VAL A 215 12.82 -1.09 -8.97
C VAL A 215 11.84 -2.02 -8.27
N LEU A 216 11.95 -3.30 -8.56
CA LEU A 216 11.20 -4.36 -7.91
C LEU A 216 12.10 -4.99 -6.84
N LEU A 217 11.56 -5.17 -5.64
CA LEU A 217 12.21 -5.78 -4.48
C LEU A 217 11.39 -6.98 -4.04
N ALA A 218 11.97 -8.17 -4.08
CA ALA A 218 11.33 -9.39 -3.59
C ALA A 218 11.99 -9.84 -2.30
N GLY A 219 11.24 -9.84 -1.20
CA GLY A 219 11.63 -10.42 0.07
C GLY A 219 10.96 -11.78 0.27
N ARG A 220 11.50 -12.60 1.17
CA ARG A 220 10.93 -13.91 1.50
C ARG A 220 10.77 -14.06 3.00
N ALA A 221 9.59 -14.50 3.44
CA ALA A 221 9.35 -14.86 4.84
C ALA A 221 10.29 -16.00 5.25
N THR A 222 10.92 -15.88 6.41
CA THR A 222 11.85 -16.89 6.97
C THR A 222 11.47 -17.31 8.37
N GLY A 223 10.30 -16.91 8.86
CA GLY A 223 9.77 -17.22 10.18
C GLY A 223 9.36 -16.00 10.99
N ALA A 224 9.32 -16.14 12.31
CA ALA A 224 8.74 -15.14 13.21
C ALA A 224 9.41 -13.76 13.18
N THR A 225 10.70 -13.71 12.87
CA THR A 225 11.50 -12.47 12.81
C THR A 225 11.45 -11.79 11.43
N ASN A 226 11.04 -12.52 10.40
CA ASN A 226 10.82 -12.00 9.06
C ASN A 226 9.58 -12.69 8.49
N ARG A 227 8.46 -12.03 8.55
CA ARG A 227 7.17 -12.53 8.06
C ARG A 227 6.91 -12.17 6.59
N GLY A 228 7.83 -11.50 5.92
CA GLY A 228 7.67 -11.05 4.53
C GLY A 228 6.61 -9.94 4.41
N SER A 229 6.81 -8.84 5.13
CA SER A 229 5.96 -7.65 5.05
C SER A 229 6.65 -6.59 4.19
N GLY A 230 6.15 -6.36 2.97
CA GLY A 230 6.68 -5.34 2.07
C GLY A 230 6.40 -3.92 2.53
N GLU A 231 5.30 -3.71 3.25
CA GLU A 231 4.97 -2.39 3.80
C GLU A 231 5.96 -1.91 4.88
N GLU A 232 6.87 -2.77 5.38
CA GLU A 232 7.98 -2.32 6.23
C GLU A 232 8.93 -1.34 5.52
N LEU A 233 8.89 -1.29 4.18
CA LEU A 233 9.65 -0.35 3.35
C LEU A 233 8.88 0.94 3.03
N GLN A 234 7.65 1.08 3.53
CA GLN A 234 6.77 2.22 3.31
C GLN A 234 6.73 3.18 4.51
N ASP A 235 6.49 4.45 4.24
CA ASP A 235 6.31 5.51 5.23
C ASP A 235 4.88 6.04 5.20
N HIS A 236 4.07 5.60 6.15
CA HIS A 236 2.65 5.94 6.26
C HIS A 236 2.37 7.38 6.70
N THR A 237 3.41 8.18 6.93
CA THR A 237 3.33 9.62 7.22
C THR A 237 3.81 10.47 6.06
N CYS A 238 4.46 9.84 5.08
CA CYS A 238 5.06 10.50 3.92
C CYS A 238 6.04 11.63 4.31
N ALA A 239 6.96 11.35 5.24
CA ALA A 239 7.92 12.32 5.78
C ALA A 239 8.83 12.98 4.71
N LEU A 240 8.92 12.37 3.52
CA LEU A 240 9.59 12.97 2.37
C LEU A 240 8.99 14.34 2.00
N VAL A 241 7.68 14.52 2.14
CA VAL A 241 6.98 15.80 1.84
C VAL A 241 7.37 16.89 2.81
N ASP A 242 7.63 16.59 4.08
CA ASP A 242 8.01 17.59 5.07
C ASP A 242 9.38 18.21 4.78
N LYS A 243 10.29 17.49 4.14
CA LYS A 243 11.57 18.03 3.68
C LYS A 243 11.37 19.13 2.64
N PHE A 244 10.41 19.00 1.74
CA PHE A 244 10.09 20.04 0.75
C PHE A 244 9.43 21.26 1.39
N ARG A 245 8.57 21.08 2.40
CA ARG A 245 7.97 22.19 3.16
C ARG A 245 9.02 23.01 3.92
N GLN A 246 10.07 22.37 4.43
CA GLN A 246 11.16 23.02 5.17
C GLN A 246 12.17 23.72 4.23
N THR A 247 12.42 23.16 3.05
CA THR A 247 13.39 23.70 2.08
C THR A 247 12.81 24.75 1.13
N SER A 248 11.49 24.83 1.02
CA SER A 248 10.78 25.87 0.29
C SER A 248 9.99 26.73 1.28
N PRO A 249 10.61 27.76 1.91
CA PRO A 249 9.84 28.78 2.61
C PRO A 249 9.10 29.59 1.54
N VAL A 250 7.96 29.07 1.08
CA VAL A 250 7.00 29.92 0.38
C VAL A 250 6.70 31.05 1.33
N LYS A 251 7.11 32.25 0.93
CA LYS A 251 6.82 33.53 1.60
C LYS A 251 5.32 33.69 1.73
N SER A 252 4.71 33.02 2.71
CA SER A 252 3.33 33.22 3.14
C SER A 252 3.11 34.58 3.83
N ALA A 253 4.09 35.50 3.70
CA ALA A 253 4.06 36.81 4.33
C ALA A 253 3.69 37.97 3.39
N GLU A 254 3.45 37.76 2.09
CA GLU A 254 3.29 38.89 1.16
C GLU A 254 1.90 39.02 0.52
N PHE A 255 0.95 38.15 0.84
CA PHE A 255 -0.41 38.29 0.30
C PHE A 255 -1.41 38.99 1.26
N ARG A 256 -0.92 39.56 2.39
CA ARG A 256 -1.76 40.33 3.33
C ARG A 256 -1.39 41.82 3.37
N ARG A 257 -1.05 42.43 2.23
CA ARG A 257 -0.99 43.91 2.18
C ARG A 257 -1.51 44.44 0.85
N LYS A 258 -2.61 45.22 1.01
CA LYS A 258 -3.24 46.11 0.05
C LYS A 258 -4.26 45.52 -0.92
N ALA A 259 -5.48 45.32 -0.43
CA ALA A 259 -6.63 45.71 -1.21
C ALA A 259 -7.01 47.15 -0.83
N PRO A 260 -6.84 48.16 -1.68
CA PRO A 260 -7.57 49.39 -1.58
C PRO A 260 -8.89 49.22 -2.29
N ASN A 261 -9.99 49.44 -1.59
CA ASN A 261 -11.37 49.57 -2.06
C ASN A 261 -12.11 48.27 -2.37
N GLY A 262 -12.84 47.78 -1.38
CA GLY A 262 -14.10 47.08 -1.31
C GLY A 262 -14.83 46.79 -2.60
N ARG A 263 -14.42 45.77 -3.37
CA ARG A 263 -15.26 45.03 -4.31
C ARG A 263 -14.77 43.59 -4.39
N GLU A 264 -15.63 42.67 -3.98
CA GLU A 264 -15.42 41.23 -4.19
C GLU A 264 -15.39 40.91 -5.69
N PRO A 265 -14.41 40.11 -6.19
CA PRO A 265 -14.47 39.59 -7.54
C PRO A 265 -15.43 38.38 -7.59
N SER A 266 -16.48 38.51 -8.40
CA SER A 266 -17.35 37.42 -8.76
C SER A 266 -16.56 36.35 -9.54
N VAL A 267 -16.48 35.13 -9.02
CA VAL A 267 -15.89 33.98 -9.71
C VAL A 267 -16.88 33.52 -10.78
N ARG A 268 -16.53 33.72 -12.05
CA ARG A 268 -17.23 33.10 -13.19
C ARG A 268 -16.67 31.70 -13.40
N PHE A 269 -17.50 30.69 -13.20
CA PHE A 269 -17.24 29.33 -13.66
C PHE A 269 -17.40 29.28 -15.18
N TYR A 270 -16.37 28.81 -15.88
CA TYR A 270 -16.46 28.39 -17.28
C TYR A 270 -16.71 26.88 -17.32
N PRO A 271 -17.74 26.41 -18.03
CA PRO A 271 -17.93 24.98 -18.24
C PRO A 271 -16.92 24.46 -19.27
N LEU A 272 -16.28 23.34 -18.96
CA LEU A 272 -15.49 22.57 -19.91
C LEU A 272 -16.43 21.96 -20.94
N ALA A 273 -16.18 22.27 -22.22
CA ALA A 273 -16.84 21.64 -23.35
C ALA A 273 -16.22 20.27 -23.64
N HIS A 274 -17.08 19.36 -24.05
CA HIS A 274 -17.01 17.94 -24.40
C HIS A 274 -15.70 17.37 -24.94
#